data_811313e8b6fe5c1aa32c250005f767c6
#
_entry.id   811313e8b6fe5c1aa32c250005f767c6
#
_cell.length_a   1.000
_cell.length_b   1.000
_cell.length_c   1.000
_cell.angle_alpha   90.00
_cell.angle_beta   90.00
_cell.angle_gamma   90.00
#
_symmetry.space_group_name_H-M   'P 1'
#
loop_
_entity.id
_entity.type
_entity.pdbx_description
1 polymer ?
#
loop_
_entity_poly.entity_id
_entity_poly.type
_entity_poly.pdbx_seq_one_letter_code
_entity_poly.pdbx_strand_id
1 'polypeptide(L)'
;MAIDKTPVLKRCRSLGMSPAFVGVMKESNRQPKRQFKKKSEYGMQLAEKQKAKFIYGVLEKQFRGYYEKAKKMEGIAGANLLILLERRLDNVVYRMGLAHTRRQARQ
;
A
#
# COMPACT_ATOMS: atom_id res chain seq x y z
N MET A 1 -14.93 -12.46 -3.60
CA MET A 1 -14.22 -11.21 -3.36
C MET A 1 -13.63 -10.67 -4.65
N ALA A 2 -13.53 -9.36 -4.76
CA ALA A 2 -12.92 -8.74 -5.93
C ALA A 2 -11.42 -9.08 -6.00
N ILE A 3 -10.97 -9.49 -7.18
CA ILE A 3 -9.56 -9.80 -7.42
C ILE A 3 -8.87 -8.56 -7.97
N ASP A 4 -7.79 -8.14 -7.33
CA ASP A 4 -6.96 -7.04 -7.81
C ASP A 4 -5.97 -7.60 -8.84
N LYS A 5 -6.13 -7.19 -10.09
CA LYS A 5 -5.29 -7.63 -11.22
C LYS A 5 -4.21 -6.60 -11.61
N THR A 6 -4.03 -5.55 -10.81
CA THR A 6 -3.03 -4.51 -11.10
C THR A 6 -1.63 -5.12 -11.18
N PRO A 7 -0.84 -4.84 -12.25
CA PRO A 7 0.52 -5.36 -12.37
C PRO A 7 1.41 -4.84 -11.23
N VAL A 8 1.94 -5.75 -10.42
CA VAL A 8 2.69 -5.40 -9.21
C VAL A 8 4.01 -4.69 -9.55
N LEU A 9 4.80 -5.25 -10.46
CA LEU A 9 6.12 -4.67 -10.79
C LEU A 9 5.99 -3.28 -11.41
N LYS A 10 5.00 -3.09 -12.28
CA LYS A 10 4.73 -1.79 -12.90
C LYS A 10 4.34 -0.76 -11.84
N ARG A 11 3.47 -1.15 -10.93
CA ARG A 11 3.01 -0.25 -9.86
C ARG A 11 4.12 0.10 -8.89
N CYS A 12 4.95 -0.88 -8.52
CA CYS A 12 6.12 -0.64 -7.66
C CYS A 12 7.10 0.35 -8.28
N ARG A 13 7.38 0.23 -9.58
CA ARG A 13 8.24 1.20 -10.28
C ARG A 13 7.65 2.60 -10.28
N SER A 14 6.34 2.70 -10.52
CA SER A 14 5.63 3.98 -10.50
C SER A 14 5.70 4.66 -9.14
N LEU A 15 5.63 3.89 -8.05
CA LEU A 15 5.66 4.42 -6.69
C LEU A 15 7.06 4.51 -6.10
N GLY A 16 8.08 4.02 -6.80
CA GLY A 16 9.45 4.02 -6.29
C GLY A 16 9.67 3.04 -5.15
N MET A 17 8.95 1.91 -5.13
CA MET A 17 9.02 0.89 -4.09
C MET A 17 9.73 -0.36 -4.58
N SER A 18 10.35 -1.10 -3.64
CA SER A 18 10.80 -2.45 -3.91
C SER A 18 9.61 -3.42 -3.91
N PRO A 19 9.53 -4.36 -4.88
CA PRO A 19 8.47 -5.38 -4.87
C PRO A 19 8.46 -6.25 -3.62
N ALA A 20 9.57 -6.32 -2.88
CA ALA A 20 9.65 -7.09 -1.64
C ALA A 20 8.64 -6.61 -0.58
N PHE A 21 8.27 -5.32 -0.57
CA PHE A 21 7.29 -4.78 0.37
C PHE A 21 5.91 -5.41 0.22
N VAL A 22 5.59 -5.93 -0.97
CA VAL A 22 4.30 -6.59 -1.22
C VAL A 22 4.45 -8.10 -1.35
N GLY A 23 5.59 -8.65 -0.95
CA GLY A 23 5.83 -10.09 -0.94
C GLY A 23 6.26 -10.69 -2.26
N VAL A 24 6.61 -9.85 -3.24
CA VAL A 24 7.08 -10.33 -4.56
C VAL A 24 8.60 -10.28 -4.59
N MET A 25 9.22 -11.44 -4.80
CA MET A 25 10.69 -11.56 -4.83
C MET A 25 11.29 -11.29 -6.21
N LYS A 26 10.45 -11.14 -7.22
CA LYS A 26 10.86 -10.88 -8.59
C LYS A 26 11.28 -9.43 -8.76
N GLU A 27 12.36 -9.18 -9.49
CA GLU A 27 12.80 -7.83 -9.81
C GLU A 27 12.46 -7.48 -11.26
N SER A 28 12.19 -6.20 -11.51
CA SER A 28 11.94 -5.71 -12.85
C SER A 28 13.25 -5.34 -13.53
N ASN A 29 13.43 -5.78 -14.78
CA ASN A 29 14.58 -5.39 -15.60
C ASN A 29 14.44 -3.98 -16.19
N ARG A 30 13.24 -3.40 -16.08
CA ARG A 30 12.96 -2.06 -16.61
C ARG A 30 13.35 -1.00 -15.59
N GLN A 31 14.02 0.04 -16.07
CA GLN A 31 14.35 1.19 -15.24
C GLN A 31 13.15 2.13 -15.10
N PRO A 32 12.99 2.81 -13.96
CA PRO A 32 11.97 3.84 -13.83
C PRO A 32 12.21 4.95 -14.85
N LYS A 33 11.15 5.52 -15.38
CA LYS A 33 11.26 6.69 -16.25
C LYS A 33 11.84 7.85 -15.45
N ARG A 34 12.80 8.56 -16.02
CA ARG A 34 13.32 9.78 -15.44
C ARG A 34 12.19 10.80 -15.33
N GLN A 35 12.01 11.34 -14.16
CA GLN A 35 11.06 12.42 -13.95
C GLN A 35 11.78 13.75 -14.25
N PHE A 36 11.34 14.42 -15.32
CA PHE A 36 11.88 15.73 -15.69
C PHE A 36 11.32 16.86 -14.82
N LYS A 37 10.22 16.64 -14.14
CA LYS A 37 9.58 17.63 -13.28
C LYS A 37 9.77 17.27 -11.81
N LYS A 38 10.20 18.25 -11.02
CA LYS A 38 10.15 18.14 -9.56
C LYS A 38 8.71 17.94 -9.14
N LYS A 39 8.45 16.93 -8.32
CA LYS A 39 7.13 16.75 -7.72
C LYS A 39 6.85 17.90 -6.76
N SER A 40 5.65 18.46 -6.83
CA SER A 40 5.20 19.41 -5.82
C SER A 40 5.07 18.71 -4.46
N GLU A 41 4.99 19.50 -3.39
CA GLU A 41 4.74 18.94 -2.05
C GLU A 41 3.47 18.12 -2.03
N TYR A 42 2.39 18.63 -2.65
CA TYR A 42 1.13 17.89 -2.79
C TYR A 42 1.34 16.56 -3.52
N GLY A 43 2.11 16.56 -4.60
CA GLY A 43 2.41 15.33 -5.35
C GLY A 43 3.19 14.31 -4.53
N MET A 44 4.12 14.76 -3.67
CA MET A 44 4.87 13.88 -2.78
C MET A 44 3.96 13.25 -1.73
N GLN A 45 3.07 14.04 -1.12
CA GLN A 45 2.11 13.55 -0.13
C GLN A 45 1.14 12.56 -0.74
N LEU A 46 0.67 12.83 -1.96
CA LEU A 46 -0.21 11.92 -2.69
C LEU A 46 0.50 10.60 -2.98
N ALA A 47 1.78 10.65 -3.38
CA ALA A 47 2.58 9.44 -3.64
C ALA A 47 2.71 8.56 -2.40
N GLU A 48 2.95 9.15 -1.23
CA GLU A 48 3.04 8.41 0.04
C GLU A 48 1.72 7.74 0.40
N LYS A 49 0.60 8.43 0.21
CA LYS A 49 -0.73 7.87 0.40
C LYS A 49 -0.96 6.67 -0.53
N GLN A 50 -0.58 6.80 -1.81
CA GLN A 50 -0.73 5.71 -2.77
C GLN A 50 0.13 4.50 -2.43
N LYS A 51 1.34 4.71 -1.89
CA LYS A 51 2.19 3.63 -1.41
C LYS A 51 1.52 2.83 -0.30
N ALA A 52 0.96 3.51 0.70
CA ALA A 52 0.27 2.85 1.82
C ALA A 52 -0.93 2.04 1.31
N LYS A 53 -1.74 2.62 0.46
CA LYS A 53 -2.90 1.92 -0.13
C LYS A 53 -2.47 0.69 -0.91
N PHE A 54 -1.39 0.79 -1.67
CA PHE A 54 -0.91 -0.32 -2.48
C PHE A 54 -0.33 -1.45 -1.64
N ILE A 55 0.44 -1.13 -0.61
CA ILE A 55 1.04 -2.13 0.28
C ILE A 55 -0.06 -3.00 0.92
N TYR A 56 -1.11 -2.36 1.45
CA TYR A 56 -2.19 -3.07 2.13
C TYR A 56 -3.32 -3.51 1.21
N GLY A 57 -3.30 -3.07 -0.05
CA GLY A 57 -4.31 -3.45 -1.04
C GLY A 57 -5.69 -2.87 -0.74
N VAL A 58 -5.75 -1.69 -0.15
CA VAL A 58 -7.00 -1.03 0.26
C VAL A 58 -7.45 -0.05 -0.81
N LEU A 59 -8.75 -0.06 -1.15
CA LEU A 59 -9.34 0.88 -2.08
C LEU A 59 -9.60 2.22 -1.40
N GLU A 60 -9.75 3.28 -2.21
CA GLU A 60 -9.88 4.67 -1.73
C GLU A 60 -11.00 4.85 -0.71
N LYS A 61 -12.16 4.27 -0.98
CA LYS A 61 -13.33 4.40 -0.09
C LYS A 61 -13.06 3.81 1.29
N GLN A 62 -12.48 2.61 1.34
CA GLN A 62 -12.12 1.96 2.60
C GLN A 62 -10.99 2.70 3.30
N PHE A 63 -9.99 3.16 2.56
CA PHE A 63 -8.88 3.92 3.11
C PHE A 63 -9.36 5.19 3.78
N ARG A 64 -10.26 5.92 3.13
CA ARG A 64 -10.88 7.13 3.70
C ARG A 64 -11.63 6.81 4.99
N GLY A 65 -12.36 5.70 5.03
CA GLY A 65 -13.06 5.24 6.23
C GLY A 65 -12.10 4.99 7.39
N TYR A 66 -10.98 4.33 7.15
CA TYR A 66 -9.95 4.12 8.16
C TYR A 66 -9.34 5.44 8.63
N TYR A 67 -9.09 6.36 7.72
CA TYR A 67 -8.55 7.68 8.07
C TYR A 67 -9.50 8.47 8.97
N GLU A 68 -10.80 8.44 8.69
CA GLU A 68 -11.81 9.09 9.52
C GLU A 68 -11.84 8.48 10.93
N LYS A 69 -11.74 7.16 11.04
CA LYS A 69 -11.63 6.49 12.35
C LYS A 69 -10.34 6.86 13.08
N ALA A 70 -9.23 6.94 12.35
CA ALA A 70 -7.93 7.28 12.93
C ALA A 70 -7.92 8.69 13.52
N LYS A 71 -8.61 9.64 12.89
CA LYS A 71 -8.73 11.01 13.39
C LYS A 71 -9.46 11.09 14.74
N LYS A 72 -10.42 10.19 14.96
CA LYS A 72 -11.22 10.16 16.18
C LYS A 72 -10.49 9.48 17.35
N MET A 73 -9.42 8.74 17.07
CA MET A 73 -8.63 8.08 18.09
C MET A 73 -7.64 9.05 18.72
N GLU A 74 -7.29 8.79 19.97
CA GLU A 74 -6.24 9.57 20.65
C GLU A 74 -4.88 9.32 20.00
N GLY A 75 -4.08 10.37 19.91
CA GLY A 75 -2.73 10.31 19.36
C GLY A 75 -2.64 10.86 17.94
N ILE A 76 -1.53 10.51 17.26
CA ILE A 76 -1.23 10.98 15.91
C ILE A 76 -2.07 10.19 14.91
N ALA A 77 -2.84 10.91 14.07
CA ALA A 77 -3.74 10.29 13.09
C ALA A 77 -3.02 9.33 12.13
N GLY A 78 -1.81 9.68 11.69
CA GLY A 78 -1.03 8.82 10.81
C GLY A 78 -0.64 7.49 11.44
N ALA A 79 -0.20 7.52 12.70
CA ALA A 79 0.13 6.30 13.45
C ALA A 79 -1.11 5.43 13.68
N ASN A 80 -2.24 6.08 14.04
CA ASN A 80 -3.50 5.36 14.24
C ASN A 80 -3.99 4.70 12.95
N LEU A 81 -3.82 5.38 11.81
CA LEU A 81 -4.17 4.82 10.51
C LEU A 81 -3.38 3.55 10.21
N LEU A 82 -2.07 3.56 10.46
CA LEU A 82 -1.23 2.38 10.25
C LEU A 82 -1.64 1.23 11.17
N ILE A 83 -1.98 1.53 12.42
CA ILE A 83 -2.48 0.52 13.37
C ILE A 83 -3.77 -0.12 12.85
N LEU A 84 -4.70 0.68 12.34
CA LEU A 84 -5.96 0.16 11.80
C LEU A 84 -5.72 -0.72 10.57
N LEU A 85 -4.81 -0.32 9.68
CA LEU A 85 -4.46 -1.13 8.51
C LEU A 85 -3.78 -2.45 8.89
N GLU A 86 -2.91 -2.44 9.90
CA GLU A 86 -2.26 -3.66 10.39
C GLU A 86 -3.24 -4.63 11.05
N ARG A 87 -4.36 -4.15 11.56
CA ARG A 87 -5.40 -4.97 12.21
C ARG A 87 -6.33 -5.69 11.24
N ARG A 88 -6.20 -5.44 9.94
CA ARG A 88 -7.03 -6.12 8.94
C ARG A 88 -6.74 -7.63 8.95
N LEU A 89 -7.77 -8.44 8.76
CA LEU A 89 -7.63 -9.89 8.75
C LEU A 89 -6.67 -10.38 7.66
N ASP A 90 -6.75 -9.82 6.44
CA ASP A 90 -5.86 -10.19 5.35
C ASP A 90 -4.39 -9.91 5.69
N ASN A 91 -4.13 -8.77 6.32
CA ASN A 91 -2.78 -8.42 6.76
C ASN A 91 -2.29 -9.37 7.87
N VAL A 92 -3.15 -9.69 8.83
CA VAL A 92 -2.79 -10.61 9.92
C VAL A 92 -2.45 -11.99 9.37
N VAL A 93 -3.24 -12.52 8.45
CA VAL A 93 -2.97 -13.81 7.79
C VAL A 93 -1.64 -13.77 7.04
N TYR A 94 -1.36 -12.68 6.34
CA TYR A 94 -0.07 -12.50 5.65
C TYR A 94 1.11 -12.48 6.63
N ARG A 95 0.99 -11.72 7.73
CA ARG A 95 2.05 -11.59 8.75
C ARG A 95 2.31 -12.92 9.48
N MET A 96 1.29 -13.76 9.63
CA MET A 96 1.42 -15.09 10.21
C MET A 96 2.15 -16.09 9.31
N GLY A 97 2.41 -15.72 8.07
CA GLY A 97 3.10 -16.59 7.11
C GLY A 97 2.21 -17.61 6.43
N LEU A 98 0.88 -17.49 6.54
CA LEU A 98 -0.07 -18.40 5.92
C LEU A 98 -0.29 -18.10 4.43
N ALA A 99 0.16 -16.95 3.96
CA ALA A 99 0.08 -16.55 2.56
C ALA A 99 1.35 -15.83 2.14
N HIS A 100 1.71 -15.92 0.86
CA HIS A 100 2.91 -15.29 0.32
C HIS A 100 2.71 -13.79 0.05
N THR A 101 1.47 -13.36 -0.18
CA THR A 101 1.13 -11.96 -0.43
C THR A 101 -0.17 -11.61 0.29
N ARG A 102 -0.40 -10.30 0.48
CA ARG A 102 -1.67 -9.83 1.03
C ARG A 102 -2.84 -10.12 0.09
N ARG A 103 -2.61 -10.11 -1.21
CA ARG A 103 -3.62 -10.50 -2.21
C ARG A 103 -4.05 -11.95 -2.02
N GLN A 104 -3.08 -12.86 -1.84
CA GLN A 104 -3.36 -14.27 -1.58
C GLN A 104 -4.09 -14.44 -0.25
N ALA A 105 -3.66 -13.74 0.79
CA ALA A 105 -4.30 -13.78 2.10
C ALA A 105 -5.77 -13.38 2.02
N ARG A 106 -6.09 -12.38 1.20
CA ARG A 106 -7.47 -11.92 1.02
C ARG A 106 -8.36 -12.98 0.36
N GLN A 107 -7.83 -13.72 -0.59
CA GLN A 107 -8.58 -14.79 -1.26
C GLN A 107 -8.76 -16.03 -0.38
#